data_2925bc61e00c979e6c715dbb05f65c2c
#
_entry.id   2925bc61e00c979e6c715dbb05f65c2c
#
_cell.length_a   1.000
_cell.length_b   1.000
_cell.length_c   1.000
_cell.angle_alpha   90.00
_cell.angle_beta   90.00
_cell.angle_gamma   90.00
#
_symmetry.space_group_name_H-M   'P 1'
#
loop_
_entity.id
_entity.type
_entity.pdbx_description
1 polymer ?
#
loop_
_entity_poly.entity_id
_entity_poly.type
_entity_poly.pdbx_seq_one_letter_code
_entity_poly.pdbx_strand_id
1 'polypeptide(L)'
;MIQSLKCSRLFSTFEKKYQIPRDTLHSISLQETGKSHPEHKKMIVWPWTVNSEGRAFYFDTKADAAYFVKMELKKGKKNMDLGCMQINWMYHGHNFRSVEHAFEPRINVHFSAMFLKKKFEQTGNWHKAIAHYHSATPKLGEKYSQSVFKIAGNLDENKKAIVQYYTNKNIRHKRSRIN
;
A
#
# COMPACT_ATOMS: atom_id res chain seq x y z
N MET A 1 11.54 -0.88 -14.20
CA MET A 1 11.44 -1.25 -12.75
C MET A 1 10.02 -1.73 -12.50
N ILE A 2 9.87 -2.86 -11.83
CA ILE A 2 8.55 -3.44 -11.53
C ILE A 2 7.81 -2.48 -10.59
N GLN A 3 6.59 -2.05 -10.96
CA GLN A 3 5.82 -1.04 -10.21
C GLN A 3 5.59 -1.45 -8.75
N SER A 4 5.26 -2.73 -8.49
CA SER A 4 5.05 -3.27 -7.15
C SER A 4 6.23 -3.10 -6.20
N LEU A 5 7.47 -3.01 -6.72
CA LEU A 5 8.67 -2.83 -5.90
C LEU A 5 8.88 -1.40 -5.43
N LYS A 6 8.20 -0.41 -6.01
CA LYS A 6 8.39 1.00 -5.65
C LYS A 6 8.02 1.30 -4.20
N CYS A 7 6.99 0.64 -3.67
CA CYS A 7 6.57 0.78 -2.28
C CYS A 7 7.23 -0.27 -1.36
N SER A 8 7.25 -1.55 -1.79
CA SER A 8 7.70 -2.64 -0.94
C SER A 8 9.16 -2.52 -0.46
N ARG A 9 10.02 -1.89 -1.25
CA ARG A 9 11.42 -1.57 -0.85
C ARG A 9 11.53 -0.57 0.30
N LEU A 10 10.47 0.19 0.58
CA LEU A 10 10.48 1.27 1.56
C LEU A 10 9.97 0.82 2.94
N PHE A 11 9.19 -0.26 3.00
CA PHE A 11 8.53 -0.67 4.23
C PHE A 11 9.52 -0.92 5.36
N SER A 12 10.51 -1.78 5.17
CA SER A 12 11.50 -2.09 6.21
C SER A 12 12.29 -0.86 6.68
N THR A 13 12.55 0.09 5.78
CA THR A 13 13.23 1.35 6.15
C THR A 13 12.39 2.18 7.11
N PHE A 14 11.10 2.34 6.84
CA PHE A 14 10.23 3.12 7.69
C PHE A 14 9.75 2.37 8.92
N GLU A 15 9.63 1.04 8.86
CA GLU A 15 9.39 0.20 10.04
C GLU A 15 10.52 0.36 11.06
N LYS A 16 11.79 0.26 10.62
CA LYS A 16 12.94 0.51 11.48
C LYS A 16 12.96 1.93 12.05
N LYS A 17 12.73 2.94 11.20
CA LYS A 17 12.75 4.35 11.61
C LYS A 17 11.74 4.65 12.71
N TYR A 18 10.55 4.08 12.64
CA TYR A 18 9.42 4.36 13.55
C TYR A 18 9.20 3.25 14.60
N GLN A 19 10.11 2.27 14.68
CA GLN A 19 9.99 1.12 15.58
C GLN A 19 8.67 0.36 15.42
N ILE A 20 8.17 0.32 14.20
CA ILE A 20 6.99 -0.48 13.81
C ILE A 20 7.42 -1.94 13.69
N PRO A 21 6.64 -2.92 14.20
CA PRO A 21 6.97 -4.33 14.03
C PRO A 21 7.19 -4.71 12.57
N ARG A 22 8.15 -5.59 12.35
CA ARG A 22 8.53 -6.06 11.01
C ARG A 22 7.28 -6.51 10.23
N ASP A 23 7.29 -6.22 8.92
CA ASP A 23 6.26 -6.62 7.96
C ASP A 23 4.87 -6.01 8.17
N THR A 24 4.69 -5.13 9.15
CA THR A 24 3.41 -4.46 9.42
C THR A 24 2.98 -3.55 8.28
N LEU A 25 3.87 -2.65 7.81
CA LEU A 25 3.53 -1.73 6.70
C LEU A 25 3.28 -2.48 5.40
N HIS A 26 4.01 -3.57 5.16
CA HIS A 26 3.78 -4.40 3.98
C HIS A 26 2.41 -5.07 4.03
N SER A 27 2.04 -5.60 5.19
CA SER A 27 0.75 -6.28 5.39
C SER A 27 -0.42 -5.31 5.30
N ILE A 28 -0.30 -4.10 5.88
CA ILE A 28 -1.27 -3.02 5.70
C ILE A 28 -1.41 -2.70 4.21
N SER A 29 -0.30 -2.46 3.51
CA SER A 29 -0.33 -2.13 2.09
C SER A 29 -0.98 -3.23 1.23
N LEU A 30 -0.76 -4.50 1.53
CA LEU A 30 -1.44 -5.61 0.85
C LEU A 30 -2.93 -5.67 1.18
N GLN A 31 -3.32 -5.37 2.42
CA GLN A 31 -4.72 -5.28 2.82
C GLN A 31 -5.44 -4.15 2.08
N GLU A 32 -4.76 -3.01 1.89
CA GLU A 32 -5.33 -1.81 1.28
C GLU A 32 -5.37 -1.87 -0.26
N THR A 33 -4.29 -2.30 -0.88
CA THR A 33 -4.10 -2.19 -2.33
C THR A 33 -3.82 -3.52 -3.02
N GLY A 34 -3.87 -4.61 -2.30
CA GLY A 34 -3.47 -5.91 -2.81
C GLY A 34 -4.18 -6.25 -4.12
N LYS A 35 -3.41 -6.22 -5.21
CA LYS A 35 -3.85 -6.62 -6.54
C LYS A 35 -3.36 -8.04 -6.82
N SER A 36 -4.25 -8.92 -7.24
CA SER A 36 -3.84 -10.26 -7.66
C SER A 36 -2.93 -10.17 -8.87
N HIS A 37 -1.73 -10.76 -8.79
CA HIS A 37 -0.85 -10.83 -9.95
C HIS A 37 -1.46 -11.76 -11.01
N PRO A 38 -1.56 -11.32 -12.28
CA PRO A 38 -2.30 -12.07 -13.29
C PRO A 38 -1.78 -13.50 -13.52
N GLU A 39 -0.48 -13.71 -13.43
CA GLU A 39 0.14 -15.00 -13.78
C GLU A 39 0.28 -15.94 -12.55
N HIS A 40 0.69 -15.46 -11.38
CA HIS A 40 0.93 -16.34 -10.23
C HIS A 40 -0.10 -16.22 -9.11
N LYS A 41 -1.17 -15.44 -9.32
CA LYS A 41 -2.32 -15.29 -8.39
C LYS A 41 -1.97 -14.84 -6.96
N LYS A 42 -0.75 -14.36 -6.73
CA LYS A 42 -0.34 -13.79 -5.45
C LYS A 42 -0.66 -12.31 -5.37
N MET A 43 -0.96 -11.84 -4.17
CA MET A 43 -1.22 -10.42 -3.94
C MET A 43 0.07 -9.61 -4.02
N ILE A 44 0.02 -8.50 -4.75
CA ILE A 44 1.12 -7.54 -4.87
C ILE A 44 0.64 -6.14 -4.52
N VAL A 45 1.53 -5.35 -3.93
CA VAL A 45 1.28 -3.92 -3.67
C VAL A 45 1.27 -3.16 -4.99
N TRP A 46 0.27 -2.29 -5.19
CA TRP A 46 0.21 -1.46 -6.39
C TRP A 46 0.23 0.02 -6.05
N PRO A 47 1.26 0.78 -6.49
CA PRO A 47 1.44 2.17 -6.06
C PRO A 47 0.45 3.15 -6.66
N TRP A 48 -0.13 2.83 -7.82
CA TRP A 48 -1.04 3.72 -8.54
C TRP A 48 -2.48 3.23 -8.38
N THR A 49 -2.88 3.05 -7.11
CA THR A 49 -4.23 2.63 -6.72
C THR A 49 -5.00 3.83 -6.18
N VAL A 50 -6.24 3.94 -6.59
CA VAL A 50 -7.21 4.88 -6.04
C VAL A 50 -8.45 4.10 -5.62
N ASN A 51 -8.91 4.27 -4.39
CA ASN A 51 -10.27 3.90 -4.01
C ASN A 51 -11.12 5.16 -4.05
N SER A 52 -12.22 5.14 -4.76
CA SER A 52 -13.19 6.22 -4.81
C SER A 52 -14.59 5.64 -4.60
N GLU A 53 -15.26 6.09 -3.55
CA GLU A 53 -16.61 5.64 -3.20
C GLU A 53 -16.74 4.10 -3.09
N GLY A 54 -15.74 3.44 -2.52
CA GLY A 54 -15.69 1.99 -2.33
C GLY A 54 -15.29 1.18 -3.58
N ARG A 55 -14.93 1.84 -4.68
CA ARG A 55 -14.45 1.20 -5.92
C ARG A 55 -12.96 1.39 -6.09
N ALA A 56 -12.23 0.31 -6.27
CA ALA A 56 -10.79 0.33 -6.51
C ALA A 56 -10.47 0.50 -8.00
N PHE A 57 -9.59 1.43 -8.30
CA PHE A 57 -9.05 1.71 -9.64
C PHE A 57 -7.54 1.51 -9.61
N TYR A 58 -7.02 0.81 -10.63
CA TYR A 58 -5.59 0.52 -10.76
C TYR A 58 -5.09 1.12 -12.07
N PHE A 59 -4.11 1.99 -11.96
CA PHE A 59 -3.50 2.70 -13.11
C PHE A 59 -2.10 2.15 -13.38
N ASP A 60 -1.65 2.28 -14.63
CA ASP A 60 -0.30 1.84 -15.01
C ASP A 60 0.76 2.88 -14.65
N THR A 61 0.37 4.16 -14.59
CA THR A 61 1.29 5.25 -14.27
C THR A 61 0.78 6.15 -13.14
N LYS A 62 1.72 6.84 -12.48
CA LYS A 62 1.40 7.88 -11.50
C LYS A 62 0.60 9.02 -12.13
N ALA A 63 0.92 9.37 -13.36
CA ALA A 63 0.26 10.47 -14.07
C ALA A 63 -1.23 10.18 -14.27
N ASP A 64 -1.58 8.97 -14.71
CA ASP A 64 -2.98 8.57 -14.93
C ASP A 64 -3.76 8.54 -13.62
N ALA A 65 -3.17 7.98 -12.55
CA ALA A 65 -3.78 7.98 -11.23
C ALA A 65 -4.03 9.40 -10.70
N ALA A 66 -3.04 10.29 -10.83
CA ALA A 66 -3.17 11.67 -10.39
C ALA A 66 -4.18 12.45 -11.24
N TYR A 67 -4.21 12.21 -12.55
CA TYR A 67 -5.20 12.81 -13.45
C TYR A 67 -6.63 12.40 -13.05
N PHE A 68 -6.84 11.10 -12.81
CA PHE A 68 -8.15 10.61 -12.36
C PHE A 68 -8.60 11.30 -11.07
N VAL A 69 -7.74 11.36 -10.05
CA VAL A 69 -8.06 12.03 -8.78
C VAL A 69 -8.41 13.50 -8.99
N LYS A 70 -7.64 14.23 -9.81
CA LYS A 70 -7.93 15.64 -10.11
C LYS A 70 -9.28 15.84 -10.79
N MET A 71 -9.65 14.91 -11.69
CA MET A 71 -10.96 14.97 -12.35
C MET A 71 -12.10 14.68 -11.38
N GLU A 72 -11.93 13.72 -10.45
CA GLU A 72 -12.94 13.46 -9.42
C GLU A 72 -13.07 14.64 -8.42
N LEU A 73 -11.94 15.28 -8.06
CA LEU A 73 -11.95 16.50 -7.23
C LEU A 73 -12.71 17.65 -7.89
N LYS A 74 -12.59 17.84 -9.21
CA LYS A 74 -13.37 18.84 -9.96
C LYS A 74 -14.88 18.57 -9.92
N LYS A 75 -15.28 17.30 -9.76
CA LYS A 75 -16.69 16.88 -9.58
C LYS A 75 -17.14 16.99 -8.11
N GLY A 76 -16.31 17.54 -7.21
CA GLY A 76 -16.60 17.67 -5.79
C GLY A 76 -16.35 16.41 -4.95
N LYS A 77 -15.89 15.31 -5.53
CA LYS A 77 -15.61 14.08 -4.82
C LYS A 77 -14.26 14.17 -4.12
N LYS A 78 -14.25 14.16 -2.79
CA LYS A 78 -13.02 14.28 -1.98
C LYS A 78 -12.68 13.00 -1.22
N ASN A 79 -13.67 12.12 -0.97
CA ASN A 79 -13.45 10.89 -0.23
C ASN A 79 -12.81 9.83 -1.14
N MET A 80 -11.51 9.91 -1.26
CA MET A 80 -10.68 9.01 -2.06
C MET A 80 -9.44 8.59 -1.28
N ASP A 81 -9.05 7.32 -1.41
CA ASP A 81 -7.85 6.77 -0.81
C ASP A 81 -6.77 6.58 -1.88
N LEU A 82 -5.55 7.07 -1.62
CA LEU A 82 -4.51 7.22 -2.62
C LEU A 82 -3.24 6.41 -2.32
N GLY A 83 -2.74 5.74 -3.33
CA GLY A 83 -1.41 5.13 -3.34
C GLY A 83 -1.31 3.81 -2.59
N CYS A 84 -0.08 3.36 -2.36
CA CYS A 84 0.18 2.04 -1.78
C CYS A 84 -0.34 1.85 -0.35
N MET A 85 -0.53 2.93 0.39
CA MET A 85 -1.00 2.87 1.78
C MET A 85 -2.42 3.41 1.93
N GLN A 86 -3.10 3.70 0.82
CA GLN A 86 -4.49 4.20 0.76
C GLN A 86 -4.74 5.35 1.73
N ILE A 87 -3.99 6.44 1.54
CA ILE A 87 -4.14 7.65 2.34
C ILE A 87 -5.41 8.39 1.88
N ASN A 88 -6.35 8.58 2.79
CA ASN A 88 -7.60 9.28 2.50
C ASN A 88 -7.33 10.77 2.22
N TRP A 89 -7.67 11.21 1.01
CA TRP A 89 -7.43 12.58 0.55
C TRP A 89 -8.28 13.62 1.29
N MET A 90 -9.53 13.29 1.62
CA MET A 90 -10.41 14.22 2.31
C MET A 90 -9.88 14.62 3.69
N TYR A 91 -9.33 13.65 4.43
CA TYR A 91 -8.82 13.89 5.79
C TYR A 91 -7.36 14.32 5.83
N HIS A 92 -6.55 13.91 4.85
CA HIS A 92 -5.09 14.05 4.92
C HIS A 92 -4.49 14.83 3.75
N GLY A 93 -5.28 15.21 2.74
CA GLY A 93 -4.80 15.89 1.53
C GLY A 93 -4.00 17.17 1.81
N HIS A 94 -4.37 17.89 2.89
CA HIS A 94 -3.69 19.12 3.33
C HIS A 94 -2.22 18.90 3.76
N ASN A 95 -1.79 17.66 4.01
CA ASN A 95 -0.40 17.33 4.34
C ASN A 95 0.49 17.19 3.10
N PHE A 96 -0.06 17.27 1.90
CA PHE A 96 0.66 17.06 0.66
C PHE A 96 0.62 18.31 -0.21
N ARG A 97 1.71 18.59 -0.93
CA ARG A 97 1.80 19.76 -1.83
C ARG A 97 0.90 19.64 -3.05
N SER A 98 0.60 18.41 -3.48
CA SER A 98 -0.26 18.09 -4.60
C SER A 98 -0.71 16.63 -4.56
N VAL A 99 -1.64 16.25 -5.43
CA VAL A 99 -2.07 14.85 -5.63
C VAL A 99 -0.88 13.98 -6.05
N GLU A 100 -0.03 14.47 -6.96
CA GLU A 100 1.18 13.76 -7.40
C GLU A 100 2.17 13.53 -6.26
N HIS A 101 2.28 14.49 -5.34
CA HIS A 101 3.13 14.37 -4.16
C HIS A 101 2.61 13.27 -3.21
N ALA A 102 1.29 13.16 -3.03
CA ALA A 102 0.69 12.08 -2.25
C ALA A 102 0.94 10.68 -2.86
N PHE A 103 1.04 10.59 -4.20
CA PHE A 103 1.37 9.36 -4.90
C PHE A 103 2.86 9.02 -4.90
N GLU A 104 3.78 9.91 -4.52
CA GLU A 104 5.18 9.53 -4.42
C GLU A 104 5.37 8.39 -3.42
N PRO A 105 5.92 7.22 -3.83
CA PRO A 105 5.96 6.05 -2.95
C PRO A 105 6.63 6.32 -1.61
N ARG A 106 7.75 7.07 -1.62
CA ARG A 106 8.46 7.43 -0.40
C ARG A 106 7.62 8.32 0.53
N ILE A 107 6.89 9.27 -0.02
CA ILE A 107 6.02 10.20 0.74
C ILE A 107 4.80 9.44 1.27
N ASN A 108 4.15 8.64 0.43
CA ASN A 108 2.98 7.86 0.79
C ASN A 108 3.27 6.87 1.93
N VAL A 109 4.34 6.09 1.81
CA VAL A 109 4.75 5.12 2.85
C VAL A 109 5.24 5.84 4.12
N HIS A 110 6.00 6.94 3.98
CA HIS A 110 6.49 7.71 5.13
C HIS A 110 5.34 8.31 5.95
N PHE A 111 4.40 8.99 5.28
CA PHE A 111 3.23 9.55 5.96
C PHE A 111 2.45 8.49 6.73
N SER A 112 2.20 7.35 6.11
CA SER A 112 1.46 6.25 6.72
C SER A 112 2.19 5.63 7.91
N ALA A 113 3.52 5.52 7.83
CA ALA A 113 4.34 5.06 8.96
C ALA A 113 4.27 6.03 10.15
N MET A 114 4.35 7.35 9.90
CA MET A 114 4.16 8.38 10.93
C MET A 114 2.75 8.31 11.54
N PHE A 115 1.73 8.19 10.72
CA PHE A 115 0.35 8.10 11.15
C PHE A 115 0.10 6.87 12.02
N LEU A 116 0.61 5.69 11.61
CA LEU A 116 0.52 4.46 12.40
C LEU A 116 1.29 4.59 13.73
N LYS A 117 2.49 5.20 13.73
CA LYS A 117 3.25 5.47 14.96
C LYS A 117 2.47 6.36 15.92
N LYS A 118 1.85 7.43 15.42
CA LYS A 118 0.96 8.29 16.23
C LYS A 118 -0.20 7.51 16.84
N LYS A 119 -0.80 6.57 16.12
CA LYS A 119 -1.83 5.67 16.66
C LYS A 119 -1.29 4.77 17.77
N PHE A 120 -0.07 4.27 17.61
CA PHE A 120 0.60 3.50 18.68
C PHE A 120 0.83 4.34 19.92
N GLU A 121 1.28 5.57 19.77
CA GLU A 121 1.50 6.49 20.91
C GLU A 121 0.21 6.79 21.68
N GLN A 122 -0.92 6.82 20.97
CA GLN A 122 -2.25 7.00 21.58
C GLN A 122 -2.78 5.73 22.28
N THR A 123 -2.41 4.54 21.83
CA THR A 123 -3.03 3.28 22.29
C THR A 123 -2.11 2.41 23.13
N GLY A 124 -0.78 2.63 23.06
CA GLY A 124 0.23 1.79 23.68
C GLY A 124 0.31 0.36 23.14
N ASN A 125 -0.42 0.05 22.08
CA ASN A 125 -0.59 -1.31 21.57
C ASN A 125 -0.69 -1.34 20.04
N TRP A 126 0.17 -2.13 19.39
CA TRP A 126 0.21 -2.21 17.93
C TRP A 126 -1.07 -2.78 17.32
N HIS A 127 -1.72 -3.73 17.98
CA HIS A 127 -2.99 -4.27 17.50
C HIS A 127 -4.07 -3.19 17.42
N LYS A 128 -4.20 -2.39 18.50
CA LYS A 128 -5.12 -1.23 18.54
C LYS A 128 -4.70 -0.14 17.57
N ALA A 129 -3.39 0.12 17.42
CA ALA A 129 -2.88 1.11 16.47
C ALA A 129 -3.24 0.76 15.03
N ILE A 130 -3.07 -0.50 14.64
CA ILE A 130 -3.46 -1.02 13.31
C ILE A 130 -4.98 -0.95 13.13
N ALA A 131 -5.76 -1.30 14.15
CA ALA A 131 -7.21 -1.16 14.12
C ALA A 131 -7.63 0.30 13.86
N HIS A 132 -7.04 1.25 14.60
CA HIS A 132 -7.32 2.69 14.48
C HIS A 132 -6.69 3.34 13.23
N TYR A 133 -5.77 2.68 12.57
CA TYR A 133 -5.29 3.11 11.25
C TYR A 133 -6.44 3.10 10.23
N HIS A 134 -7.26 2.07 10.27
CA HIS A 134 -8.38 1.89 9.35
C HIS A 134 -9.66 2.57 9.87
N SER A 135 -10.03 2.34 11.13
CA SER A 135 -11.28 2.87 11.67
C SER A 135 -11.24 3.01 13.18
N ALA A 136 -11.83 4.12 13.68
CA ALA A 136 -12.10 4.30 15.10
C ALA A 136 -13.30 3.44 15.58
N THR A 137 -14.10 2.89 14.68
CA THR A 137 -15.22 1.99 15.03
C THR A 137 -14.67 0.64 15.46
N PRO A 138 -14.87 0.20 16.72
CA PRO A 138 -14.18 -0.98 17.29
C PRO A 138 -14.33 -2.24 16.44
N LYS A 139 -15.53 -2.60 16.02
CA LYS A 139 -15.81 -3.80 15.23
C LYS A 139 -15.11 -3.80 13.87
N LEU A 140 -15.05 -2.64 13.20
CA LEU A 140 -14.39 -2.51 11.89
C LEU A 140 -12.87 -2.56 12.04
N GLY A 141 -12.34 -1.81 13.01
CA GLY A 141 -10.90 -1.80 13.29
C GLY A 141 -10.36 -3.15 13.70
N GLU A 142 -11.07 -3.88 14.57
CA GLU A 142 -10.69 -5.21 15.02
C GLU A 142 -10.60 -6.21 13.85
N LYS A 143 -11.64 -6.27 13.02
CA LYS A 143 -11.66 -7.12 11.82
C LYS A 143 -10.50 -6.79 10.88
N TYR A 144 -10.22 -5.52 10.69
CA TYR A 144 -9.11 -5.05 9.87
C TYR A 144 -7.76 -5.51 10.44
N SER A 145 -7.53 -5.28 11.73
CA SER A 145 -6.29 -5.66 12.41
C SER A 145 -6.02 -7.15 12.32
N GLN A 146 -7.04 -8.00 12.55
CA GLN A 146 -6.94 -9.45 12.39
C GLN A 146 -6.54 -9.85 10.97
N SER A 147 -7.11 -9.20 9.94
CA SER A 147 -6.74 -9.44 8.55
C SER A 147 -5.29 -9.08 8.25
N VAL A 148 -4.80 -7.94 8.76
CA VAL A 148 -3.41 -7.51 8.61
C VAL A 148 -2.44 -8.52 9.24
N PHE A 149 -2.73 -9.02 10.45
CA PHE A 149 -1.90 -10.04 11.10
C PHE A 149 -1.91 -11.38 10.36
N LYS A 150 -3.04 -11.78 9.80
CA LYS A 150 -3.12 -12.98 8.95
C LYS A 150 -2.23 -12.85 7.71
N ILE A 151 -2.22 -11.67 7.08
CA ILE A 151 -1.34 -11.39 5.95
C ILE A 151 0.12 -11.45 6.39
N ALA A 152 0.47 -10.86 7.53
CA ALA A 152 1.83 -10.86 8.05
C ALA A 152 2.36 -12.28 8.29
N GLY A 153 1.54 -13.18 8.82
CA GLY A 153 1.90 -14.58 9.05
C GLY A 153 2.25 -15.36 7.77
N ASN A 154 1.68 -14.96 6.62
CA ASN A 154 1.90 -15.63 5.33
C ASN A 154 2.88 -14.87 4.39
N LEU A 155 3.44 -13.74 4.86
CA LEU A 155 4.14 -12.80 3.99
C LEU A 155 5.44 -13.37 3.39
N ASP A 156 6.21 -14.12 4.15
CA ASP A 156 7.49 -14.68 3.67
C ASP A 156 7.29 -15.70 2.55
N GLU A 157 6.26 -16.51 2.59
CA GLU A 157 5.90 -17.43 1.50
C GLU A 157 5.49 -16.67 0.23
N ASN A 158 4.71 -15.61 0.38
CA ASN A 158 4.31 -14.76 -0.73
C ASN A 158 5.51 -14.05 -1.37
N LYS A 159 6.44 -13.52 -0.56
CA LYS A 159 7.68 -12.89 -1.04
C LYS A 159 8.54 -13.88 -1.82
N LYS A 160 8.77 -15.08 -1.30
CA LYS A 160 9.54 -16.14 -1.97
C LYS A 160 8.94 -16.50 -3.33
N ALA A 161 7.64 -16.71 -3.40
CA ALA A 161 6.94 -17.05 -4.65
C ALA A 161 7.07 -15.95 -5.70
N ILE A 162 6.96 -14.67 -5.31
CA ILE A 162 7.11 -13.52 -6.20
C ILE A 162 8.54 -13.42 -6.74
N VAL A 163 9.54 -13.55 -5.85
CA VAL A 163 10.96 -13.51 -6.25
C VAL A 163 11.28 -14.63 -7.23
N GLN A 164 10.85 -15.86 -6.94
CA GLN A 164 11.09 -17.02 -7.81
C GLN A 164 10.44 -16.83 -9.19
N TYR A 165 9.22 -16.32 -9.24
CA TYR A 165 8.54 -16.02 -10.50
C TYR A 165 9.36 -15.08 -11.40
N TYR A 166 9.81 -13.93 -10.88
CA TYR A 166 10.58 -12.96 -11.65
C TYR A 166 11.97 -13.45 -12.04
N THR A 167 12.60 -14.28 -11.19
CA THR A 167 13.87 -14.93 -11.52
C THR A 167 13.71 -15.87 -12.72
N ASN A 168 12.70 -16.73 -12.69
CA ASN A 168 12.40 -17.67 -13.77
C ASN A 168 12.04 -16.96 -15.08
N LYS A 169 11.27 -15.87 -15.02
CA LYS A 169 10.91 -15.06 -16.20
C LYS A 169 12.15 -14.41 -16.84
N ASN A 170 13.07 -13.90 -16.03
CA ASN A 170 14.33 -13.32 -16.53
C ASN A 170 15.23 -14.36 -17.21
N ILE A 171 15.28 -15.60 -16.69
CA ILE A 171 16.03 -16.71 -17.30
C ILE A 171 15.42 -17.09 -18.66
N ARG A 172 14.10 -17.18 -18.77
CA ARG A 172 13.41 -17.48 -20.03
C ARG A 172 13.67 -16.40 -21.09
N HIS A 173 13.60 -15.11 -20.73
CA HIS A 173 13.90 -14.00 -21.65
C HIS A 173 15.35 -13.97 -22.13
N LYS A 174 16.32 -14.36 -21.29
CA LYS A 174 17.72 -14.49 -21.71
C LYS A 174 17.91 -15.64 -22.70
N ARG A 175 17.25 -16.78 -22.49
CA ARG A 175 17.33 -17.94 -23.40
C ARG A 175 16.68 -17.66 -24.77
N SER A 176 15.60 -16.91 -24.84
CA SER A 176 14.94 -16.54 -26.11
C SER A 176 15.67 -15.47 -26.92
N ARG A 177 16.74 -14.86 -26.40
CA ARG A 177 17.59 -13.89 -27.12
C ARG A 177 18.90 -14.48 -27.60
N ILE A 178 19.19 -15.74 -27.30
CA ILE A 178 20.43 -16.45 -27.66
C ILE A 178 20.15 -17.48 -28.79
N ASN A 179 18.89 -17.75 -29.09
CA ASN A 179 18.43 -18.53 -30.24
C ASN A 179 17.87 -17.57 -31.29
#